data_5d6b6fdf66d1830b6e0c3732915e22bd
#
_entry.id   5d6b6fdf66d1830b6e0c3732915e22bd
#
_cell.length_a   1.000
_cell.length_b   1.000
_cell.length_c   1.000
_cell.angle_alpha   90.00
_cell.angle_beta   90.00
_cell.angle_gamma   90.00
#
_symmetry.space_group_name_H-M   'P 1'
#
loop_
_entity.id
_entity.type
_entity.pdbx_description
1 polymer ?
#
loop_
_entity_poly.entity_id
_entity_poly.type
_entity_poly.pdbx_seq_one_letter_code
_entity_poly.pdbx_strand_id
1 'polypeptide(L)'
;MKFPTDRPVKVVMLGAGGTGGYVAPYVFRLLHMLDRPARFVVCDGDIVEPKNLDRQNFVPADLGENKARVLAERYSTVLGMETEYVPSFIEKLPDLMELIEPKEWELNPYSTKRTKEMVLLLGCVDNNKTRQLCHQAFHQSEELIYIDSGNGKYTGQVVCGVRRNGRTIRKSIGGVHPEMLKDTDLFPSEISCAEAAQEDPQSIVANVTAATAVLIMVYNILTVSYTHLRAH
;
A
#
# COMPACT_ATOMS: atom_id res chain seq x y z
N MET A 1 -9.49 14.59 12.24
CA MET A 1 -8.65 13.62 12.98
C MET A 1 -7.23 14.16 12.98
N LYS A 2 -6.48 14.01 14.07
CA LYS A 2 -5.06 14.40 14.12
C LYS A 2 -4.18 13.17 13.95
N PHE A 3 -3.17 13.26 13.09
CA PHE A 3 -2.08 12.30 13.00
C PHE A 3 -0.81 12.92 13.55
N PRO A 4 0.04 12.14 14.25
CA PRO A 4 1.32 12.64 14.73
C PRO A 4 2.24 12.93 13.54
N THR A 5 2.81 14.14 13.51
CA THR A 5 3.74 14.57 12.45
C THR A 5 5.21 14.43 12.86
N ASP A 6 5.46 13.97 14.07
CA ASP A 6 6.79 13.79 14.69
C ASP A 6 7.22 12.32 14.81
N ARG A 7 6.32 11.36 14.56
CA ARG A 7 6.65 9.92 14.61
C ARG A 7 7.35 9.47 13.33
N PRO A 8 8.33 8.55 13.42
CA PRO A 8 8.85 7.82 12.26
C PRO A 8 7.70 7.14 11.48
N VAL A 9 7.90 6.94 10.20
CA VAL A 9 6.87 6.40 9.30
C VAL A 9 7.34 5.10 8.65
N LYS A 10 6.46 4.10 8.62
CA LYS A 10 6.60 2.91 7.80
C LYS A 10 5.41 2.84 6.85
N VAL A 11 5.70 2.75 5.56
CA VAL A 11 4.69 2.45 4.55
C VAL A 11 4.93 1.04 4.03
N VAL A 12 3.89 0.22 4.00
CA VAL A 12 3.89 -1.10 3.37
C VAL A 12 2.86 -1.07 2.25
N MET A 13 3.26 -1.38 1.04
CA MET A 13 2.36 -1.41 -0.12
C MET A 13 2.29 -2.83 -0.68
N LEU A 14 1.07 -3.36 -0.74
CA LEU A 14 0.76 -4.62 -1.40
C LEU A 14 0.22 -4.33 -2.79
N GLY A 15 0.87 -4.88 -3.80
CA GLY A 15 0.58 -4.68 -5.21
C GLY A 15 1.38 -3.52 -5.83
N ALA A 16 2.19 -3.85 -6.84
CA ALA A 16 3.00 -2.92 -7.64
C ALA A 16 2.53 -2.83 -9.10
N GLY A 17 1.31 -3.30 -9.36
CA GLY A 17 0.70 -3.33 -10.70
C GLY A 17 0.11 -1.98 -11.14
N GLY A 18 -1.15 -1.99 -11.59
CA GLY A 18 -1.85 -0.82 -12.14
C GLY A 18 -1.82 0.39 -11.22
N THR A 19 -2.49 0.32 -10.07
CA THR A 19 -2.55 1.43 -9.12
C THR A 19 -1.22 1.62 -8.39
N GLY A 20 -0.64 0.54 -7.84
CA GLY A 20 0.59 0.62 -7.04
C GLY A 20 1.79 1.16 -7.81
N GLY A 21 1.91 0.83 -9.09
CA GLY A 21 2.95 1.36 -9.98
C GLY A 21 2.91 2.89 -10.11
N TYR A 22 1.73 3.50 -10.06
CA TYR A 22 1.56 4.96 -10.06
C TYR A 22 1.61 5.58 -8.66
N VAL A 23 1.30 4.82 -7.60
CA VAL A 23 1.41 5.28 -6.21
C VAL A 23 2.88 5.38 -5.77
N ALA A 24 3.67 4.35 -6.04
CA ALA A 24 5.03 4.21 -5.53
C ALA A 24 5.94 5.44 -5.76
N PRO A 25 6.09 5.98 -6.99
CA PRO A 25 7.00 7.10 -7.25
C PRO A 25 6.70 8.34 -6.43
N TYR A 26 5.46 8.57 -6.11
CA TYR A 26 5.05 9.75 -5.34
C TYR A 26 5.10 9.50 -3.83
N VAL A 27 4.83 8.28 -3.37
CA VAL A 27 5.07 7.89 -1.96
C VAL A 27 6.55 8.02 -1.63
N PHE A 28 7.46 7.55 -2.50
CA PHE A 28 8.90 7.78 -2.34
C PHE A 28 9.24 9.26 -2.18
N ARG A 29 8.71 10.12 -3.06
CA ARG A 29 8.94 11.58 -2.98
C ARG A 29 8.37 12.18 -1.71
N LEU A 30 7.17 11.78 -1.29
CA LEU A 30 6.56 12.26 -0.05
C LEU A 30 7.39 11.87 1.17
N LEU A 31 7.85 10.61 1.23
CA LEU A 31 8.68 10.14 2.34
C LEU A 31 10.05 10.83 2.37
N HIS A 32 10.67 11.04 1.20
CA HIS A 32 11.94 11.77 1.07
C HIS A 32 11.83 13.22 1.57
N MET A 33 10.66 13.85 1.44
CA MET A 33 10.42 15.23 1.90
C MET A 33 10.15 15.34 3.40
N LEU A 34 9.98 14.22 4.13
CA LEU A 34 9.69 14.25 5.56
C LEU A 34 10.98 14.54 6.35
N ASP A 35 10.90 15.48 7.30
CA ASP A 35 11.99 15.75 8.26
C ASP A 35 11.91 14.78 9.46
N ARG A 36 11.81 13.47 9.15
CA ARG A 36 11.77 12.39 10.15
C ARG A 36 12.08 11.04 9.49
N PRO A 37 12.54 10.03 10.24
CA PRO A 37 12.81 8.71 9.68
C PRO A 37 11.58 8.14 8.98
N ALA A 38 11.80 7.66 7.77
CA ALA A 38 10.76 7.03 6.96
C ALA A 38 11.32 5.88 6.16
N ARG A 39 10.54 4.80 6.01
CA ARG A 39 10.89 3.65 5.18
C ARG A 39 9.69 3.14 4.41
N PHE A 40 9.96 2.56 3.25
CA PHE A 40 8.95 2.03 2.35
C PHE A 40 9.26 0.58 1.98
N VAL A 41 8.26 -0.30 2.13
CA VAL A 41 8.32 -1.70 1.73
C VAL A 41 7.33 -1.91 0.60
N VAL A 42 7.79 -2.40 -0.54
CA VAL A 42 6.95 -2.72 -1.71
C VAL A 42 6.86 -4.24 -1.85
N CYS A 43 5.65 -4.78 -1.93
CA CYS A 43 5.41 -6.22 -2.04
C CYS A 43 4.63 -6.54 -3.31
N ASP A 44 5.18 -7.41 -4.16
CA ASP A 44 4.49 -7.95 -5.34
C ASP A 44 5.21 -9.21 -5.85
N GLY A 45 4.47 -10.28 -6.13
CA GLY A 45 5.01 -11.53 -6.63
C GLY A 45 5.19 -11.59 -8.15
N ASP A 46 4.58 -10.65 -8.89
CA ASP A 46 4.59 -10.65 -10.35
C ASP A 46 5.90 -10.16 -10.94
N ILE A 47 6.12 -10.57 -12.19
CA ILE A 47 7.12 -9.99 -13.09
C ILE A 47 6.45 -9.02 -14.07
N VAL A 48 7.25 -8.14 -14.66
CA VAL A 48 6.80 -7.22 -15.71
C VAL A 48 6.67 -7.98 -17.03
N GLU A 49 5.46 -7.97 -17.58
CA GLU A 49 5.11 -8.60 -18.86
C GLU A 49 4.79 -7.54 -19.93
N PRO A 50 4.86 -7.88 -21.24
CA PRO A 50 4.54 -6.93 -22.31
C PRO A 50 3.17 -6.28 -22.18
N LYS A 51 2.13 -7.03 -21.75
CA LYS A 51 0.77 -6.52 -21.50
C LYS A 51 0.67 -5.46 -20.40
N ASN A 52 1.70 -5.35 -19.56
CA ASN A 52 1.73 -4.35 -18.47
C ASN A 52 2.17 -2.96 -18.95
N LEU A 53 2.96 -2.88 -20.04
CA LEU A 53 3.55 -1.63 -20.52
C LEU A 53 2.51 -0.61 -20.98
N ASP A 54 1.34 -1.08 -21.42
CA ASP A 54 0.28 -0.19 -21.93
C ASP A 54 -0.49 0.54 -20.83
N ARG A 55 -0.50 0.01 -19.60
CA ARG A 55 -1.39 0.48 -18.53
C ARG A 55 -0.77 0.58 -17.13
N GLN A 56 0.44 0.09 -16.96
CA GLN A 56 1.20 0.16 -15.70
C GLN A 56 2.46 1.02 -15.88
N ASN A 57 3.02 1.47 -14.79
CA ASN A 57 4.17 2.38 -14.80
C ASN A 57 5.51 1.64 -14.97
N PHE A 58 5.61 0.85 -16.03
CA PHE A 58 6.82 0.12 -16.41
C PHE A 58 7.26 0.48 -17.82
N VAL A 59 8.53 0.23 -18.12
CA VAL A 59 9.14 0.49 -19.43
C VAL A 59 9.73 -0.79 -20.02
N PRO A 60 10.03 -0.85 -21.33
CA PRO A 60 10.56 -2.06 -21.95
C PRO A 60 11.82 -2.65 -21.30
N ALA A 61 12.65 -1.81 -20.66
CA ALA A 61 13.83 -2.26 -19.93
C ALA A 61 13.51 -3.06 -18.65
N ASP A 62 12.26 -3.02 -18.17
CA ASP A 62 11.83 -3.72 -16.96
C ASP A 62 11.30 -5.14 -17.24
N LEU A 63 11.16 -5.52 -18.51
CA LEU A 63 10.57 -6.80 -18.90
C LEU A 63 11.31 -7.99 -18.26
N GLY A 64 10.53 -8.90 -17.66
CA GLY A 64 11.04 -10.09 -16.98
C GLY A 64 11.50 -9.86 -15.54
N GLU A 65 11.59 -8.61 -15.07
CA GLU A 65 11.98 -8.28 -13.72
C GLU A 65 10.78 -8.28 -12.76
N ASN A 66 11.02 -8.57 -11.46
CA ASN A 66 9.96 -8.49 -10.45
C ASN A 66 9.48 -7.04 -10.27
N LYS A 67 8.16 -6.83 -10.26
CA LYS A 67 7.53 -5.51 -10.19
C LYS A 67 7.92 -4.72 -8.93
N ALA A 68 7.92 -5.37 -7.76
CA ALA A 68 8.27 -4.72 -6.51
C ALA A 68 9.75 -4.29 -6.49
N ARG A 69 10.65 -5.17 -6.98
CA ARG A 69 12.07 -4.87 -7.09
C ARG A 69 12.34 -3.67 -8.00
N VAL A 70 11.74 -3.67 -9.19
CA VAL A 70 11.90 -2.56 -10.17
C VAL A 70 11.54 -1.21 -9.56
N LEU A 71 10.39 -1.12 -8.88
CA LEU A 71 9.97 0.13 -8.26
C LEU A 71 10.88 0.53 -7.09
N ALA A 72 11.22 -0.42 -6.23
CA ALA A 72 12.07 -0.16 -5.08
C ALA A 72 13.46 0.34 -5.48
N GLU A 73 14.16 -0.38 -6.35
CA GLU A 73 15.52 -0.05 -6.80
C GLU A 73 15.56 1.26 -7.60
N ARG A 74 14.60 1.48 -8.50
CA ARG A 74 14.52 2.70 -9.31
C ARG A 74 14.42 3.96 -8.46
N TYR A 75 13.51 3.99 -7.50
CA TYR A 75 13.26 5.20 -6.74
C TYR A 75 14.19 5.35 -5.53
N SER A 76 14.66 4.27 -4.92
CA SER A 76 15.70 4.36 -3.89
C SER A 76 17.00 4.94 -4.45
N THR A 77 17.41 4.50 -5.62
CA THR A 77 18.62 5.00 -6.29
C THR A 77 18.51 6.49 -6.63
N VAL A 78 17.36 6.91 -7.19
CA VAL A 78 17.14 8.30 -7.62
C VAL A 78 17.04 9.26 -6.43
N LEU A 79 16.45 8.82 -5.31
CA LEU A 79 16.15 9.67 -4.16
C LEU A 79 17.12 9.45 -2.98
N GLY A 80 18.02 8.47 -3.07
CA GLY A 80 18.94 8.12 -1.98
C GLY A 80 18.23 7.59 -0.73
N MET A 81 17.08 6.94 -0.91
CA MET A 81 16.28 6.41 0.21
C MET A 81 16.55 4.92 0.41
N GLU A 82 16.61 4.50 1.67
CA GLU A 82 16.56 3.07 2.02
C GLU A 82 15.17 2.51 1.71
N THR A 83 15.11 1.47 0.90
CA THR A 83 13.87 0.85 0.46
C THR A 83 13.98 -0.66 0.55
N GLU A 84 12.94 -1.26 1.07
CA GLU A 84 12.81 -2.72 1.13
C GLU A 84 11.81 -3.18 0.04
N TYR A 85 12.01 -4.37 -0.52
CA TYR A 85 11.00 -5.01 -1.36
C TYR A 85 10.86 -6.49 -1.00
N VAL A 86 9.65 -7.01 -1.23
CA VAL A 86 9.32 -8.43 -1.05
C VAL A 86 8.85 -8.96 -2.41
N PRO A 87 9.67 -9.77 -3.13
CA PRO A 87 9.35 -10.27 -4.46
C PRO A 87 8.41 -11.48 -4.43
N SER A 88 7.39 -11.41 -3.59
CA SER A 88 6.38 -12.47 -3.44
C SER A 88 5.03 -11.87 -3.04
N PHE A 89 3.97 -12.60 -3.31
CA PHE A 89 2.64 -12.28 -2.80
C PHE A 89 2.58 -12.52 -1.29
N ILE A 90 1.89 -11.63 -0.60
CA ILE A 90 1.62 -11.77 0.84
C ILE A 90 0.24 -12.40 0.99
N GLU A 91 0.20 -13.68 1.29
CA GLU A 91 -1.00 -14.51 1.31
C GLU A 91 -1.30 -15.14 2.67
N LYS A 92 -0.42 -14.92 3.66
CA LYS A 92 -0.58 -15.41 5.02
C LYS A 92 -0.62 -14.27 6.01
N LEU A 93 -1.54 -14.38 6.98
CA LEU A 93 -1.71 -13.35 8.00
C LEU A 93 -0.45 -13.13 8.87
N PRO A 94 0.29 -14.17 9.31
CA PRO A 94 1.52 -13.95 10.07
C PRO A 94 2.57 -13.14 9.30
N ASP A 95 2.73 -13.41 7.99
CA ASP A 95 3.71 -12.71 7.14
C ASP A 95 3.32 -11.21 7.01
N LEU A 96 2.02 -10.92 6.83
CA LEU A 96 1.53 -9.55 6.80
C LEU A 96 1.70 -8.85 8.15
N MET A 97 1.42 -9.54 9.26
CA MET A 97 1.59 -8.97 10.60
C MET A 97 3.06 -8.64 10.90
N GLU A 98 4.00 -9.49 10.49
CA GLU A 98 5.43 -9.20 10.60
C GLU A 98 5.83 -7.98 9.75
N LEU A 99 5.33 -7.89 8.52
CA LEU A 99 5.59 -6.76 7.64
C LEU A 99 5.07 -5.43 8.19
N ILE A 100 3.94 -5.42 8.89
CA ILE A 100 3.35 -4.19 9.46
C ILE A 100 3.77 -3.95 10.92
N GLU A 101 4.60 -4.81 11.51
CA GLU A 101 5.11 -4.58 12.87
C GLU A 101 5.92 -3.28 12.93
N PRO A 102 5.55 -2.33 13.82
CA PRO A 102 6.26 -1.05 13.96
C PRO A 102 7.59 -1.24 14.69
N LYS A 103 8.67 -0.68 14.15
CA LYS A 103 9.94 -0.55 14.87
C LYS A 103 9.89 0.61 15.87
N GLU A 104 10.73 0.54 16.89
CA GLU A 104 10.95 1.61 17.85
C GLU A 104 12.24 2.36 17.51
N TRP A 105 12.18 3.67 17.52
CA TRP A 105 13.28 4.57 17.19
C TRP A 105 13.66 5.45 18.39
N GLU A 106 14.95 5.64 18.55
CA GLU A 106 15.52 6.67 19.44
C GLU A 106 15.70 7.95 18.62
N LEU A 107 14.78 8.89 18.77
CA LEU A 107 14.79 10.15 18.01
C LEU A 107 15.74 11.20 18.63
N ASN A 108 16.15 11.00 19.88
CA ASN A 108 17.04 11.91 20.59
C ASN A 108 18.08 11.08 21.36
N PRO A 109 19.38 11.21 21.02
CA PRO A 109 20.46 10.47 21.70
C PRO A 109 20.62 10.83 23.19
N TYR A 110 20.01 11.92 23.65
CA TYR A 110 20.00 12.33 25.05
C TYR A 110 18.74 11.91 25.82
N SER A 111 17.87 11.13 25.20
CA SER A 111 16.60 10.66 25.78
C SER A 111 16.47 9.15 25.64
N THR A 112 16.07 8.48 26.71
CA THR A 112 15.72 7.05 26.68
C THR A 112 14.35 6.78 26.08
N LYS A 113 13.64 7.83 25.66
CA LYS A 113 12.29 7.69 25.10
C LYS A 113 12.36 7.15 23.69
N ARG A 114 11.81 5.96 23.49
CA ARG A 114 11.60 5.34 22.18
C ARG A 114 10.22 5.72 21.63
N THR A 115 10.16 5.89 20.32
CA THR A 115 8.94 6.25 19.61
C THR A 115 8.66 5.19 18.55
N LYS A 116 7.47 4.57 18.61
CA LYS A 116 7.02 3.59 17.59
C LYS A 116 6.70 4.27 16.28
N GLU A 117 7.00 3.58 15.18
CA GLU A 117 6.59 4.00 13.84
C GLU A 117 5.07 4.16 13.74
N MET A 118 4.64 5.11 12.95
CA MET A 118 3.29 5.17 12.41
C MET A 118 3.26 4.31 11.14
N VAL A 119 2.43 3.26 11.13
CA VAL A 119 2.36 2.32 10.02
C VAL A 119 1.17 2.63 9.11
N LEU A 120 1.46 2.76 7.81
CA LEU A 120 0.48 2.85 6.75
C LEU A 120 0.56 1.58 5.89
N LEU A 121 -0.55 0.85 5.79
CA LEU A 121 -0.72 -0.25 4.85
C LEU A 121 -1.50 0.27 3.62
N LEU A 122 -0.92 0.14 2.44
CA LEU A 122 -1.55 0.50 1.17
C LEU A 122 -1.93 -0.79 0.43
N GLY A 123 -3.22 -1.04 0.26
CA GLY A 123 -3.74 -2.14 -0.54
C GLY A 123 -4.00 -1.65 -1.97
N CYS A 124 -3.08 -1.95 -2.87
CA CYS A 124 -3.16 -1.65 -4.30
C CYS A 124 -3.36 -2.93 -5.12
N VAL A 125 -4.15 -3.85 -4.58
CA VAL A 125 -4.43 -5.18 -5.14
C VAL A 125 -5.78 -5.21 -5.85
N ASP A 126 -5.95 -6.15 -6.76
CA ASP A 126 -7.16 -6.35 -7.57
C ASP A 126 -8.06 -7.50 -7.09
N ASN A 127 -7.63 -8.30 -6.11
CA ASN A 127 -8.40 -9.43 -5.61
C ASN A 127 -8.92 -9.20 -4.18
N ASN A 128 -10.11 -9.73 -3.89
CA ASN A 128 -10.75 -9.58 -2.59
C ASN A 128 -10.13 -10.48 -1.51
N LYS A 129 -9.45 -11.56 -1.89
CA LYS A 129 -8.77 -12.45 -0.93
C LYS A 129 -7.67 -11.72 -0.15
N THR A 130 -6.82 -10.97 -0.85
CA THR A 130 -5.78 -10.13 -0.21
C THR A 130 -6.42 -8.99 0.60
N ARG A 131 -7.53 -8.39 0.13
CA ARG A 131 -8.27 -7.39 0.92
C ARG A 131 -8.85 -7.97 2.21
N GLN A 132 -9.37 -9.21 2.18
CA GLN A 132 -9.81 -9.92 3.37
C GLN A 132 -8.66 -10.12 4.36
N LEU A 133 -7.49 -10.50 3.87
CA LEU A 133 -6.27 -10.64 4.68
C LEU A 133 -5.87 -9.29 5.34
N CYS A 134 -5.85 -8.20 4.58
CA CYS A 134 -5.58 -6.86 5.09
C CYS A 134 -6.62 -6.42 6.12
N HIS A 135 -7.90 -6.77 5.92
CA HIS A 135 -8.96 -6.50 6.87
C HIS A 135 -8.75 -7.26 8.20
N GLN A 136 -8.31 -8.51 8.15
CA GLN A 136 -7.98 -9.30 9.35
C GLN A 136 -6.79 -8.67 10.09
N ALA A 137 -5.70 -8.33 9.37
CA ALA A 137 -4.53 -7.66 9.94
C ALA A 137 -4.90 -6.31 10.58
N PHE A 138 -5.78 -5.53 9.92
CA PHE A 138 -6.30 -4.28 10.47
C PHE A 138 -6.98 -4.49 11.82
N HIS A 139 -7.80 -5.52 11.98
CA HIS A 139 -8.50 -5.79 13.22
C HIS A 139 -7.63 -6.38 14.33
N GLN A 140 -6.52 -7.05 13.98
CA GLN A 140 -5.56 -7.59 14.95
C GLN A 140 -4.51 -6.56 15.41
N SER A 141 -4.30 -5.49 14.65
CA SER A 141 -3.33 -4.44 14.99
C SER A 141 -3.83 -3.55 16.13
N GLU A 142 -2.94 -3.10 17.00
CA GLU A 142 -3.21 -2.05 17.99
C GLU A 142 -3.36 -0.67 17.33
N GLU A 143 -2.45 -0.35 16.39
CA GLU A 143 -2.48 0.85 15.57
C GLU A 143 -2.18 0.49 14.12
N LEU A 144 -3.04 0.91 13.20
CA LEU A 144 -2.81 0.76 11.77
C LEU A 144 -3.67 1.76 10.98
N ILE A 145 -3.07 2.38 9.97
CA ILE A 145 -3.79 3.12 8.95
C ILE A 145 -3.79 2.24 7.71
N TYR A 146 -4.96 1.82 7.26
CA TYR A 146 -5.11 0.98 6.08
C TYR A 146 -5.88 1.74 5.00
N ILE A 147 -5.18 2.03 3.89
CA ILE A 147 -5.76 2.65 2.70
C ILE A 147 -5.88 1.56 1.64
N ASP A 148 -7.10 1.23 1.26
CA ASP A 148 -7.40 0.28 0.20
C ASP A 148 -7.87 1.01 -1.04
N SER A 149 -7.36 0.58 -2.20
CA SER A 149 -7.77 1.07 -3.50
C SER A 149 -8.27 -0.09 -4.35
N GLY A 150 -9.53 -0.02 -4.74
CA GLY A 150 -10.16 -0.94 -5.69
C GLY A 150 -10.65 -0.16 -6.90
N ASN A 151 -10.25 -0.57 -8.09
CA ASN A 151 -10.70 0.03 -9.33
C ASN A 151 -10.97 -1.02 -10.41
N GLY A 152 -12.04 -0.79 -11.15
CA GLY A 152 -12.38 -1.51 -12.38
C GLY A 152 -11.95 -0.70 -13.61
N LYS A 153 -12.61 -0.94 -14.73
CA LYS A 153 -12.30 -0.29 -16.00
C LYS A 153 -12.61 1.21 -16.02
N TYR A 154 -13.73 1.60 -15.40
CA TYR A 154 -14.26 2.98 -15.45
C TYR A 154 -14.56 3.57 -14.08
N THR A 155 -14.58 2.76 -13.04
CA THR A 155 -14.96 3.17 -11.69
C THR A 155 -13.91 2.70 -10.69
N GLY A 156 -13.89 3.34 -9.52
CA GLY A 156 -13.00 2.93 -8.45
C GLY A 156 -13.43 3.54 -7.13
N GLN A 157 -12.82 3.04 -6.07
CA GLN A 157 -13.03 3.55 -4.72
C GLN A 157 -11.71 3.51 -3.95
N VAL A 158 -11.55 4.43 -3.02
CA VAL A 158 -10.45 4.42 -2.06
C VAL A 158 -11.02 4.58 -0.66
N VAL A 159 -10.72 3.63 0.22
CA VAL A 159 -11.20 3.61 1.60
C VAL A 159 -10.02 3.68 2.56
N CYS A 160 -10.09 4.60 3.52
CA CYS A 160 -9.09 4.74 4.57
C CYS A 160 -9.65 4.30 5.92
N GLY A 161 -9.23 3.14 6.39
CA GLY A 161 -9.47 2.64 7.75
C GLY A 161 -8.42 3.18 8.72
N VAL A 162 -8.82 3.48 9.94
CA VAL A 162 -7.92 3.93 11.00
C VAL A 162 -8.21 3.17 12.28
N ARG A 163 -7.20 2.52 12.81
CA ARG A 163 -7.23 1.84 14.09
C ARG A 163 -6.23 2.48 15.05
N ARG A 164 -6.61 2.68 16.31
CA ARG A 164 -5.76 3.30 17.32
C ARG A 164 -6.13 2.75 18.70
N ASN A 165 -5.12 2.35 19.48
CA ASN A 165 -5.28 1.76 20.80
C ASN A 165 -6.29 0.61 20.80
N GLY A 166 -6.18 -0.32 19.85
CA GLY A 166 -7.06 -1.46 19.72
C GLY A 166 -8.52 -1.14 19.30
N ARG A 167 -8.83 0.13 18.96
CA ARG A 167 -10.18 0.56 18.58
C ARG A 167 -10.25 1.02 17.13
N THR A 168 -11.29 0.64 16.42
CA THR A 168 -11.58 1.14 15.08
C THR A 168 -12.16 2.54 15.16
N ILE A 169 -11.39 3.53 14.71
CA ILE A 169 -11.79 4.94 14.63
C ILE A 169 -12.49 5.22 13.29
N ARG A 170 -12.01 4.60 12.21
CA ARG A 170 -12.65 4.58 10.89
C ARG A 170 -12.63 3.16 10.34
N LYS A 171 -13.71 2.76 9.71
CA LYS A 171 -13.85 1.43 9.13
C LYS A 171 -12.86 1.24 7.97
N SER A 172 -12.25 0.06 7.88
CA SER A 172 -11.51 -0.38 6.70
C SER A 172 -12.47 -0.82 5.59
N ILE A 173 -11.92 -1.20 4.43
CA ILE A 173 -12.71 -1.60 3.26
C ILE A 173 -13.76 -2.66 3.58
N GLY A 174 -13.42 -3.73 4.29
CA GLY A 174 -14.38 -4.77 4.67
C GLY A 174 -15.46 -4.31 5.66
N GLY A 175 -15.23 -3.21 6.38
CA GLY A 175 -16.26 -2.60 7.24
C GLY A 175 -17.18 -1.63 6.48
N VAL A 176 -16.75 -1.13 5.31
CA VAL A 176 -17.53 -0.28 4.40
C VAL A 176 -18.28 -1.14 3.38
N HIS A 177 -17.64 -2.18 2.88
CA HIS A 177 -18.13 -3.14 1.88
C HIS A 177 -18.08 -4.56 2.45
N PRO A 178 -19.01 -4.92 3.35
CA PRO A 178 -19.02 -6.23 4.01
C PRO A 178 -19.31 -7.41 3.05
N GLU A 179 -19.86 -7.15 1.88
CA GLU A 179 -20.03 -8.11 0.80
C GLU A 179 -18.69 -8.70 0.34
N MET A 180 -17.65 -7.91 0.27
CA MET A 180 -16.30 -8.33 -0.07
C MET A 180 -15.76 -9.44 0.87
N LEU A 181 -16.17 -9.45 2.14
CA LEU A 181 -15.74 -10.47 3.11
C LEU A 181 -16.33 -11.86 2.83
N LYS A 182 -17.34 -11.94 2.00
CA LYS A 182 -18.01 -13.19 1.60
C LYS A 182 -17.54 -13.71 0.25
N ASP A 183 -16.69 -12.94 -0.42
CA ASP A 183 -16.15 -13.30 -1.71
C ASP A 183 -15.26 -14.53 -1.60
N THR A 184 -15.32 -15.39 -2.61
CA THR A 184 -14.55 -16.64 -2.71
C THR A 184 -13.36 -16.52 -3.68
N ASP A 185 -12.89 -15.31 -3.93
CA ASP A 185 -11.70 -15.04 -4.74
C ASP A 185 -10.50 -15.89 -4.25
N LEU A 186 -9.64 -16.20 -5.19
CA LEU A 186 -8.40 -16.90 -4.95
C LEU A 186 -7.25 -15.90 -4.71
N PHE A 187 -6.19 -16.36 -4.07
CA PHE A 187 -4.94 -15.60 -4.05
C PHE A 187 -4.28 -15.62 -5.44
N PRO A 188 -3.47 -14.60 -5.77
CA PRO A 188 -2.78 -14.55 -7.05
C PRO A 188 -1.96 -15.81 -7.38
N SER A 189 -1.36 -16.46 -6.37
CA SER A 189 -0.60 -17.71 -6.55
C SER A 189 -1.48 -18.92 -6.88
N GLU A 190 -2.78 -18.85 -6.61
CA GLU A 190 -3.75 -19.94 -6.86
C GLU A 190 -4.41 -19.83 -8.25
N ILE A 191 -4.29 -18.66 -8.90
CA ILE A 191 -4.92 -18.38 -10.19
C ILE A 191 -4.05 -18.95 -11.32
N SER A 192 -4.64 -19.76 -12.21
CA SER A 192 -3.92 -20.26 -13.37
C SER A 192 -3.68 -19.18 -14.42
N CYS A 193 -2.61 -19.31 -15.22
CA CYS A 193 -2.31 -18.37 -16.31
C CYS A 193 -3.48 -18.24 -17.34
N ALA A 194 -4.30 -19.28 -17.49
CA ALA A 194 -5.45 -19.26 -18.39
C ALA A 194 -6.62 -18.42 -17.83
N GLU A 195 -6.84 -18.44 -16.52
CA GLU A 195 -7.85 -17.63 -15.84
C GLU A 195 -7.44 -16.15 -15.79
N ALA A 196 -6.17 -15.88 -15.49
CA ALA A 196 -5.61 -14.52 -15.50
C ALA A 196 -5.70 -13.83 -16.88
N ALA A 197 -5.79 -14.59 -17.97
CA ALA A 197 -5.92 -14.06 -19.33
C ALA A 197 -7.34 -13.57 -19.68
N GLN A 198 -8.36 -13.91 -18.88
CA GLN A 198 -9.78 -13.56 -19.14
C GLN A 198 -10.24 -12.28 -18.41
N GLU A 199 -9.42 -11.67 -17.56
CA GLU A 199 -9.79 -10.45 -16.87
C GLU A 199 -9.87 -9.25 -17.82
N ASP A 200 -10.97 -8.46 -17.70
CA ASP A 200 -11.12 -7.19 -18.42
C ASP A 200 -10.11 -6.16 -17.83
N PRO A 201 -9.13 -5.71 -18.59
CA PRO A 201 -8.02 -4.95 -18.05
C PRO A 201 -8.49 -3.57 -17.55
N GLN A 202 -8.02 -3.20 -16.39
CA GLN A 202 -8.18 -1.83 -15.86
C GLN A 202 -7.61 -0.81 -16.85
N SER A 203 -8.26 0.33 -17.00
CA SER A 203 -7.74 1.40 -17.85
C SER A 203 -6.61 2.17 -17.13
N ILE A 204 -5.67 2.73 -17.91
CA ILE A 204 -4.62 3.60 -17.36
C ILE A 204 -5.22 4.78 -16.59
N VAL A 205 -6.33 5.35 -17.07
CA VAL A 205 -7.00 6.49 -16.44
C VAL A 205 -7.58 6.10 -15.07
N ALA A 206 -8.20 4.93 -14.97
CA ALA A 206 -8.70 4.42 -13.69
C ALA A 206 -7.56 4.20 -12.69
N ASN A 207 -6.45 3.61 -13.15
CA ASN A 207 -5.26 3.38 -12.32
C ASN A 207 -4.66 4.70 -11.78
N VAL A 208 -4.47 5.70 -12.65
CA VAL A 208 -3.92 7.01 -12.26
C VAL A 208 -4.87 7.76 -11.33
N THR A 209 -6.18 7.72 -11.61
CA THR A 209 -7.18 8.37 -10.73
C THR A 209 -7.20 7.74 -9.34
N ALA A 210 -7.21 6.41 -9.26
CA ALA A 210 -7.14 5.69 -8.00
C ALA A 210 -5.84 5.99 -7.24
N ALA A 211 -4.70 5.98 -7.93
CA ALA A 211 -3.41 6.35 -7.35
C ALA A 211 -3.42 7.79 -6.81
N THR A 212 -4.00 8.74 -7.53
CA THR A 212 -4.14 10.13 -7.07
C THR A 212 -4.96 10.22 -5.78
N ALA A 213 -6.07 9.48 -5.69
CA ALA A 213 -6.88 9.45 -4.48
C ALA A 213 -6.13 8.86 -3.27
N VAL A 214 -5.37 7.78 -3.47
CA VAL A 214 -4.48 7.21 -2.45
C VAL A 214 -3.46 8.24 -2.00
N LEU A 215 -2.79 8.92 -2.93
CA LEU A 215 -1.76 9.90 -2.65
C LEU A 215 -2.29 11.11 -1.86
N ILE A 216 -3.49 11.60 -2.17
CA ILE A 216 -4.15 12.66 -1.40
C ILE A 216 -4.32 12.22 0.06
N MET A 217 -4.74 10.98 0.31
CA MET A 217 -4.90 10.46 1.67
C MET A 217 -3.55 10.33 2.38
N VAL A 218 -2.54 9.74 1.73
CA VAL A 218 -1.19 9.60 2.27
C VAL A 218 -0.59 10.97 2.60
N TYR A 219 -0.65 11.92 1.68
CA TYR A 219 -0.18 13.29 1.88
C TYR A 219 -0.82 13.94 3.10
N ASN A 220 -2.15 13.89 3.19
CA ASN A 220 -2.88 14.48 4.31
C ASN A 220 -2.53 13.82 5.66
N ILE A 221 -2.31 12.50 5.69
CA ILE A 221 -1.90 11.78 6.90
C ILE A 221 -0.49 12.17 7.34
N LEU A 222 0.42 12.30 6.38
CA LEU A 222 1.83 12.51 6.67
C LEU A 222 2.19 13.98 6.96
N THR A 223 1.51 14.94 6.35
CA THR A 223 1.92 16.35 6.35
C THR A 223 0.96 17.29 7.05
N VAL A 224 -0.33 16.93 7.19
CA VAL A 224 -1.34 17.82 7.76
C VAL A 224 -1.64 17.42 9.19
N SER A 225 -1.34 18.31 10.15
CA SER A 225 -1.59 18.07 11.57
C SER A 225 -3.07 17.89 11.92
N TYR A 226 -3.97 18.32 11.04
CA TYR A 226 -5.42 18.14 11.17
C TYR A 226 -6.04 17.79 9.82
N THR A 227 -6.52 16.56 9.67
CA THR A 227 -7.05 16.07 8.39
C THR A 227 -8.54 15.73 8.49
N HIS A 228 -9.32 16.30 7.57
CA HIS A 228 -10.65 15.81 7.24
C HIS A 228 -10.53 14.81 6.09
N LEU A 229 -10.40 13.52 6.41
CA LEU A 229 -10.47 12.46 5.42
C LEU A 229 -11.94 12.30 4.98
N ARG A 230 -12.34 13.02 3.96
CA ARG A 230 -13.58 12.74 3.22
C ARG A 230 -13.16 12.14 1.88
N ALA A 231 -13.50 10.86 1.67
CA ALA A 231 -13.61 10.31 0.34
C ALA A 231 -14.96 10.76 -0.23
N HIS A 232 -14.96 11.36 -1.39
CA HIS A 232 -16.15 11.59 -2.21
C HIS A 232 -16.15 10.56 -3.32
#